data_2420133c95188760fc19548ede3085dc
#
_entry.id   2420133c95188760fc19548ede3085dc
#
_cell.length_a   1.000
_cell.length_b   1.000
_cell.length_c   1.000
_cell.angle_alpha   90.00
_cell.angle_beta   90.00
_cell.angle_gamma   90.00
#
_symmetry.space_group_name_H-M   'P 1'
#
loop_
_entity.id
_entity.type
_entity.pdbx_description
1 polymer ?
#
loop_
_entity_poly.entity_id
_entity_poly.type
_entity_poly.pdbx_seq_one_letter_code
_entity_poly.pdbx_strand_id
1 'polypeptide(L)'
;GRWLYFTAAPLRDAQGKLIGAIETLQDITEQKRAEEQLRQSEDRYRVLSITDGMTGLYNARHFAQRLRDEMDRAERYHHSLALLVLDVDNFKKFNDTWGHVQGDQVLIQLAECISACLRRTDQAFRYGGEEFVALLPEADLDKAEAAAERIRSLFARCAIMPAPDQEVTCTASIGVTTFVAGESPRDFVARADSGTYEAKRQGKNRVIRIPPPPAAA
;
A
#
# COMPACT_ATOMS: atom_id res chain seq x y z
N GLY A 1 26.80 16.69 -18.95
CA GLY A 1 27.12 18.09 -18.72
C GLY A 1 27.95 18.26 -17.45
N ARG A 2 28.54 19.43 -17.27
CA ARG A 2 29.22 19.81 -16.03
C ARG A 2 28.37 20.79 -15.26
N TRP A 3 28.42 20.70 -13.94
CA TRP A 3 27.78 21.64 -13.03
C TRP A 3 28.84 22.59 -12.50
N LEU A 4 28.65 23.88 -12.79
CA LEU A 4 29.55 24.93 -12.34
C LEU A 4 28.81 25.84 -11.35
N TYR A 5 29.42 26.03 -10.19
CA TYR A 5 28.97 27.03 -9.22
C TYR A 5 29.75 28.32 -9.43
N PHE A 6 29.04 29.39 -9.58
CA PHE A 6 29.60 30.70 -9.88
C PHE A 6 29.22 31.71 -8.78
N THR A 7 30.17 32.45 -8.30
CA THR A 7 29.94 33.61 -7.43
C THR A 7 30.69 34.83 -7.94
N ALA A 8 30.10 36.00 -7.79
CA ALA A 8 30.76 37.29 -8.11
C ALA A 8 30.57 38.23 -6.93
N ALA A 9 31.65 38.97 -6.58
CA ALA A 9 31.63 39.96 -5.54
C ALA A 9 32.33 41.25 -6.01
N PRO A 10 31.81 42.46 -5.73
CA PRO A 10 32.42 43.69 -6.11
C PRO A 10 33.68 43.95 -5.29
N LEU A 11 34.74 44.37 -5.96
CA LEU A 11 35.98 44.81 -5.32
C LEU A 11 35.98 46.33 -5.21
N ARG A 12 36.20 46.87 -3.98
CA ARG A 12 36.23 48.31 -3.72
C ARG A 12 37.56 48.73 -3.13
N ASP A 13 37.99 49.94 -3.43
CA ASP A 13 39.17 50.54 -2.80
C ASP A 13 38.91 51.02 -1.37
N ALA A 14 39.93 51.59 -0.71
CA ALA A 14 39.81 52.10 0.66
C ALA A 14 38.82 53.31 0.79
N GLN A 15 38.47 53.94 -0.31
CA GLN A 15 37.50 55.02 -0.40
C GLN A 15 36.10 54.54 -0.78
N GLY A 16 35.89 53.19 -0.92
CA GLY A 16 34.60 52.59 -1.25
C GLY A 16 34.25 52.57 -2.73
N LYS A 17 35.10 53.08 -3.61
CA LYS A 17 34.91 53.11 -5.06
C LYS A 17 35.08 51.73 -5.66
N LEU A 18 34.20 51.36 -6.56
CA LEU A 18 34.28 50.07 -7.30
C LEU A 18 35.51 50.07 -8.19
N ILE A 19 36.43 49.14 -7.99
CA ILE A 19 37.67 48.97 -8.75
C ILE A 19 37.69 47.67 -9.58
N GLY A 20 36.71 46.76 -9.36
CA GLY A 20 36.63 45.53 -10.10
C GLY A 20 35.60 44.57 -9.50
N ALA A 21 35.65 43.34 -9.96
CA ALA A 21 34.88 42.22 -9.38
C ALA A 21 35.79 41.00 -9.23
N ILE A 22 35.58 40.23 -8.18
CA ILE A 22 36.16 38.88 -8.03
C ILE A 22 35.11 37.89 -8.42
N GLU A 23 35.44 37.00 -9.33
CA GLU A 23 34.61 35.89 -9.74
C GLU A 23 35.25 34.61 -9.33
N THR A 24 34.43 33.68 -8.77
CA THR A 24 34.89 32.31 -8.51
C THR A 24 34.04 31.34 -9.30
N LEU A 25 34.71 30.37 -9.90
CA LEU A 25 34.08 29.28 -10.64
C LEU A 25 34.55 27.97 -10.05
N GLN A 26 33.60 27.17 -9.57
CA GLN A 26 33.86 25.88 -8.97
C GLN A 26 33.15 24.78 -9.75
N ASP A 27 33.85 23.75 -10.18
CA ASP A 27 33.24 22.56 -10.72
C ASP A 27 32.66 21.73 -9.57
N ILE A 28 31.33 21.66 -9.48
CA ILE A 28 30.59 20.91 -8.47
C ILE A 28 29.97 19.63 -9.05
N THR A 29 30.44 19.18 -10.20
CA THR A 29 29.85 18.05 -10.93
C THR A 29 29.91 16.76 -10.10
N GLU A 30 31.06 16.47 -9.46
CA GLU A 30 31.19 15.29 -8.59
C GLU A 30 30.28 15.37 -7.37
N GLN A 31 30.21 16.54 -6.74
CA GLN A 31 29.31 16.79 -5.61
C GLN A 31 27.85 16.54 -5.99
N LYS A 32 27.39 17.07 -7.12
CA LYS A 32 26.04 16.88 -7.62
C LYS A 32 25.74 15.43 -8.01
N ARG A 33 26.69 14.71 -8.55
CA ARG A 33 26.56 13.27 -8.83
C ARG A 33 26.44 12.46 -7.56
N ALA A 34 27.26 12.73 -6.56
CA ALA A 34 27.21 12.04 -5.27
C ALA A 34 25.87 12.31 -4.53
N GLU A 35 25.40 13.55 -4.54
CA GLU A 35 24.11 13.95 -3.97
C GLU A 35 22.95 13.20 -4.65
N GLU A 36 22.94 13.13 -5.98
CA GLU A 36 21.93 12.42 -6.75
C GLU A 36 21.98 10.89 -6.51
N GLN A 37 23.19 10.31 -6.43
CA GLN A 37 23.33 8.88 -6.09
C GLN A 37 22.84 8.57 -4.68
N LEU A 38 23.14 9.43 -3.71
CA LEU A 38 22.64 9.30 -2.34
C LEU A 38 21.11 9.35 -2.32
N ARG A 39 20.53 10.35 -2.97
CA ARG A 39 19.07 10.50 -3.08
C ARG A 39 18.40 9.27 -3.71
N GLN A 40 18.95 8.76 -4.82
CA GLN A 40 18.42 7.55 -5.46
C GLN A 40 18.56 6.32 -4.57
N SER A 41 19.65 6.22 -3.83
CA SER A 41 19.86 5.14 -2.86
C SER A 41 18.87 5.22 -1.71
N GLU A 42 18.65 6.40 -1.13
CA GLU A 42 17.67 6.64 -0.08
C GLU A 42 16.23 6.32 -0.56
N ASP A 43 15.85 6.80 -1.74
CA ASP A 43 14.54 6.49 -2.35
C ASP A 43 14.36 4.97 -2.56
N ARG A 44 15.40 4.30 -3.04
CA ARG A 44 15.39 2.84 -3.20
C ARG A 44 15.26 2.11 -1.87
N TYR A 45 16.03 2.50 -0.86
CA TYR A 45 15.91 1.91 0.48
C TYR A 45 14.54 2.16 1.10
N ARG A 46 13.98 3.35 0.90
CA ARG A 46 12.63 3.68 1.36
C ARG A 46 11.59 2.76 0.72
N VAL A 47 11.59 2.61 -0.60
CA VAL A 47 10.68 1.71 -1.31
C VAL A 47 10.82 0.27 -0.80
N LEU A 48 12.05 -0.26 -0.74
CA LEU A 48 12.31 -1.61 -0.24
C LEU A 48 11.87 -1.81 1.23
N SER A 49 11.88 -0.75 2.03
CA SER A 49 11.46 -0.80 3.44
C SER A 49 9.96 -0.82 3.65
N ILE A 50 9.15 -0.30 2.71
CA ILE A 50 7.70 -0.15 2.86
C ILE A 50 6.88 -1.04 1.94
N THR A 51 7.49 -1.71 0.95
CA THR A 51 6.80 -2.60 0.01
C THR A 51 7.10 -4.08 0.30
N ASP A 52 6.19 -4.93 -0.13
CA ASP A 52 6.39 -6.38 -0.24
C ASP A 52 7.06 -6.70 -1.57
N GLY A 53 8.22 -7.37 -1.53
CA GLY A 53 9.05 -7.62 -2.71
C GLY A 53 8.45 -8.58 -3.72
N MET A 54 7.45 -9.37 -3.36
CA MET A 54 6.78 -10.32 -4.24
C MET A 54 5.61 -9.66 -4.96
N THR A 55 4.75 -8.99 -4.23
CA THR A 55 3.48 -8.47 -4.74
C THR A 55 3.53 -7.01 -5.20
N GLY A 56 4.55 -6.26 -4.79
CA GLY A 56 4.67 -4.84 -5.04
C GLY A 56 3.73 -3.95 -4.22
N LEU A 57 2.81 -4.53 -3.46
CA LEU A 57 1.96 -3.81 -2.51
C LEU A 57 2.79 -3.32 -1.32
N TYR A 58 2.22 -2.47 -0.49
CA TYR A 58 2.85 -2.12 0.77
C TYR A 58 2.93 -3.32 1.71
N ASN A 59 3.93 -3.33 2.61
CA ASN A 59 4.11 -4.41 3.57
C ASN A 59 3.35 -4.16 4.89
N ALA A 60 3.28 -5.18 5.75
CA ALA A 60 2.60 -5.13 7.05
C ALA A 60 3.13 -4.03 7.99
N ARG A 61 4.44 -3.72 7.92
CA ARG A 61 5.02 -2.65 8.75
C ARG A 61 4.46 -1.29 8.33
N HIS A 62 4.39 -1.04 7.05
CA HIS A 62 3.81 0.20 6.53
C HIS A 62 2.31 0.28 6.83
N PHE A 63 1.58 -0.84 6.74
CA PHE A 63 0.18 -0.90 7.16
C PHE A 63 -0.03 -0.43 8.59
N ALA A 64 0.75 -0.96 9.54
CA ALA A 64 0.59 -0.61 10.95
C ALA A 64 0.79 0.90 11.24
N GLN A 65 1.61 1.58 10.43
CA GLN A 65 1.78 3.02 10.53
C GLN A 65 0.62 3.77 9.86
N ARG A 66 0.31 3.40 8.61
CA ARG A 66 -0.75 4.06 7.84
C ARG A 66 -2.12 3.93 8.49
N LEU A 67 -2.39 2.78 9.11
CA LEU A 67 -3.64 2.56 9.85
C LEU A 67 -3.83 3.62 10.95
N ARG A 68 -2.79 3.85 11.78
CA ARG A 68 -2.86 4.89 12.83
C ARG A 68 -3.05 6.29 12.25
N ASP A 69 -2.24 6.64 11.23
CA ASP A 69 -2.32 7.95 10.60
C ASP A 69 -3.72 8.23 10.02
N GLU A 70 -4.34 7.22 9.38
CA GLU A 70 -5.67 7.38 8.77
C GLU A 70 -6.79 7.34 9.82
N MET A 71 -6.65 6.58 10.92
CA MET A 71 -7.59 6.62 12.04
C MET A 71 -7.57 7.99 12.71
N ASP A 72 -6.39 8.53 13.02
CA ASP A 72 -6.24 9.87 13.61
C ASP A 72 -6.83 10.94 12.69
N ARG A 73 -6.64 10.79 11.38
CA ARG A 73 -7.20 11.68 10.38
C ARG A 73 -8.73 11.58 10.30
N ALA A 74 -9.26 10.35 10.27
CA ALA A 74 -10.70 10.10 10.22
C ALA A 74 -11.40 10.67 11.46
N GLU A 75 -10.81 10.50 12.64
CA GLU A 75 -11.34 11.06 13.90
C GLU A 75 -11.29 12.59 13.90
N ARG A 76 -10.16 13.19 13.52
CA ARG A 76 -9.98 14.66 13.50
C ARG A 76 -10.93 15.37 12.56
N TYR A 77 -11.17 14.81 11.39
CA TYR A 77 -11.95 15.44 10.33
C TYR A 77 -13.36 14.86 10.16
N HIS A 78 -13.74 13.91 11.02
CA HIS A 78 -15.02 13.20 10.98
C HIS A 78 -15.31 12.56 9.61
N HIS A 79 -14.26 12.01 8.98
CA HIS A 79 -14.37 11.31 7.73
C HIS A 79 -14.55 9.81 7.95
N SER A 80 -15.28 9.15 7.07
CA SER A 80 -15.37 7.69 7.08
C SER A 80 -14.01 7.09 6.71
N LEU A 81 -13.67 5.98 7.37
CA LEU A 81 -12.52 5.15 7.00
C LEU A 81 -12.99 3.70 6.99
N ALA A 82 -12.76 3.00 5.90
CA ALA A 82 -13.08 1.57 5.81
C ALA A 82 -11.82 0.71 5.73
N LEU A 83 -11.97 -0.52 6.20
CA LEU A 83 -10.93 -1.55 6.17
C LEU A 83 -11.50 -2.81 5.53
N LEU A 84 -10.74 -3.35 4.58
CA LEU A 84 -10.94 -4.67 4.01
C LEU A 84 -9.84 -5.59 4.53
N VAL A 85 -10.20 -6.80 4.95
CA VAL A 85 -9.28 -7.92 5.18
C VAL A 85 -9.64 -9.02 4.18
N LEU A 86 -8.63 -9.49 3.44
CA LEU A 86 -8.79 -10.47 2.37
C LEU A 86 -7.87 -11.65 2.62
N ASP A 87 -8.35 -12.83 2.30
CA ASP A 87 -7.57 -14.07 2.42
C ASP A 87 -7.90 -15.01 1.27
N VAL A 88 -6.86 -15.62 0.67
CA VAL A 88 -7.00 -16.53 -0.46
C VAL A 88 -7.60 -17.86 -0.01
N ASP A 89 -8.71 -18.23 -0.59
CA ASP A 89 -9.42 -19.46 -0.25
C ASP A 89 -8.62 -20.72 -0.64
N ASN A 90 -8.47 -21.64 0.31
CA ASN A 90 -7.77 -22.91 0.10
C ASN A 90 -6.32 -22.81 -0.37
N PHE A 91 -5.63 -21.72 -0.05
CA PHE A 91 -4.27 -21.45 -0.53
C PHE A 91 -3.28 -22.57 -0.18
N LYS A 92 -3.34 -23.10 1.05
CA LYS A 92 -2.51 -24.24 1.44
C LYS A 92 -2.74 -25.46 0.53
N LYS A 93 -4.00 -25.79 0.23
CA LYS A 93 -4.33 -26.91 -0.67
C LYS A 93 -3.80 -26.67 -2.09
N PHE A 94 -3.85 -25.41 -2.56
CA PHE A 94 -3.28 -25.03 -3.85
C PHE A 94 -1.76 -25.27 -3.85
N ASN A 95 -1.05 -24.81 -2.82
CA ASN A 95 0.40 -25.01 -2.67
C ASN A 95 0.77 -26.49 -2.58
N ASP A 96 0.00 -27.28 -1.81
CA ASP A 96 0.22 -28.72 -1.67
C ASP A 96 0.05 -29.46 -3.00
N THR A 97 -0.76 -28.92 -3.93
CA THR A 97 -1.03 -29.54 -5.24
C THR A 97 -0.05 -29.06 -6.31
N TRP A 98 0.26 -27.75 -6.37
CA TRP A 98 0.96 -27.11 -7.47
C TRP A 98 2.34 -26.56 -7.11
N GLY A 99 2.69 -26.59 -5.83
CA GLY A 99 3.94 -26.06 -5.30
C GLY A 99 3.90 -24.55 -5.01
N HIS A 100 4.86 -24.12 -4.20
CA HIS A 100 4.92 -22.74 -3.72
C HIS A 100 5.16 -21.71 -4.82
N VAL A 101 5.91 -22.05 -5.87
CA VAL A 101 6.16 -21.14 -7.00
C VAL A 101 4.86 -20.75 -7.70
N GLN A 102 3.94 -21.71 -7.86
CA GLN A 102 2.62 -21.42 -8.44
C GLN A 102 1.73 -20.68 -7.43
N GLY A 103 1.86 -20.97 -6.14
CA GLY A 103 1.20 -20.19 -5.11
C GLY A 103 1.62 -18.71 -5.09
N ASP A 104 2.89 -18.43 -5.33
CA ASP A 104 3.37 -17.06 -5.45
C ASP A 104 2.67 -16.30 -6.60
N GLN A 105 2.40 -16.98 -7.73
CA GLN A 105 1.63 -16.39 -8.84
C GLN A 105 0.18 -16.06 -8.44
N VAL A 106 -0.45 -16.91 -7.61
CA VAL A 106 -1.79 -16.62 -7.06
C VAL A 106 -1.79 -15.34 -6.25
N LEU A 107 -0.77 -15.15 -5.39
CA LEU A 107 -0.64 -13.95 -4.55
C LEU A 107 -0.37 -12.69 -5.38
N ILE A 108 0.48 -12.79 -6.40
CA ILE A 108 0.75 -11.70 -7.35
C ILE A 108 -0.53 -11.32 -8.09
N GLN A 109 -1.28 -12.31 -8.59
CA GLN A 109 -2.53 -12.07 -9.30
C GLN A 109 -3.60 -11.40 -8.42
N LEU A 110 -3.72 -11.81 -7.14
CA LEU A 110 -4.63 -11.14 -6.21
C LEU A 110 -4.21 -9.69 -5.96
N ALA A 111 -2.90 -9.44 -5.79
CA ALA A 111 -2.37 -8.09 -5.60
C ALA A 111 -2.66 -7.17 -6.80
N GLU A 112 -2.55 -7.68 -8.02
CA GLU A 112 -2.91 -6.98 -9.24
C GLU A 112 -4.41 -6.67 -9.30
N CYS A 113 -5.27 -7.64 -8.95
CA CYS A 113 -6.72 -7.44 -8.87
C CYS A 113 -7.10 -6.37 -7.83
N ILE A 114 -6.45 -6.39 -6.67
CA ILE A 114 -6.65 -5.36 -5.64
C ILE A 114 -6.27 -3.99 -6.19
N SER A 115 -5.06 -3.86 -6.75
CA SER A 115 -4.56 -2.60 -7.29
C SER A 115 -5.44 -2.04 -8.40
N ALA A 116 -5.97 -2.89 -9.28
CA ALA A 116 -6.84 -2.49 -10.39
C ALA A 116 -8.21 -2.00 -9.93
N CYS A 117 -8.70 -2.46 -8.75
CA CYS A 117 -10.00 -2.11 -8.23
C CYS A 117 -9.99 -0.90 -7.29
N LEU A 118 -8.84 -0.52 -6.75
CA LEU A 118 -8.69 0.56 -5.79
C LEU A 118 -8.49 1.92 -6.45
N ARG A 119 -8.88 2.99 -5.76
CA ARG A 119 -8.65 4.37 -6.15
C ARG A 119 -7.23 4.80 -5.76
N ARG A 120 -6.74 5.90 -6.32
CA ARG A 120 -5.43 6.47 -5.97
C ARG A 120 -5.28 6.85 -4.49
N THR A 121 -6.38 7.15 -3.80
CA THR A 121 -6.41 7.47 -2.38
C THR A 121 -6.42 6.25 -1.48
N ASP A 122 -6.83 5.10 -2.02
CA ASP A 122 -6.90 3.85 -1.30
C ASP A 122 -5.50 3.21 -1.23
N GLN A 123 -5.24 2.41 -0.22
CA GLN A 123 -3.95 1.77 -0.03
C GLN A 123 -4.11 0.28 0.23
N ALA A 124 -3.31 -0.53 -0.45
CA ALA A 124 -3.31 -1.97 -0.29
C ALA A 124 -1.97 -2.47 0.27
N PHE A 125 -2.07 -3.52 1.09
CA PHE A 125 -0.94 -4.07 1.81
C PHE A 125 -1.00 -5.59 1.78
N ARG A 126 0.16 -6.23 1.70
CA ARG A 126 0.29 -7.64 2.07
C ARG A 126 0.53 -7.73 3.57
N TYR A 127 -0.43 -8.31 4.29
CA TYR A 127 -0.41 -8.33 5.75
C TYR A 127 0.41 -9.52 6.30
N GLY A 128 0.33 -10.66 5.63
CA GLY A 128 1.07 -11.88 5.96
C GLY A 128 0.83 -12.93 4.89
N GLY A 129 1.56 -14.00 4.83
CA GLY A 129 1.36 -15.15 3.98
C GLY A 129 0.43 -14.95 2.77
N GLU A 130 -0.83 -15.36 2.94
CA GLU A 130 -1.93 -15.26 1.97
C GLU A 130 -2.96 -14.15 2.31
N GLU A 131 -2.64 -13.30 3.30
CA GLU A 131 -3.53 -12.26 3.82
C GLU A 131 -3.16 -10.89 3.26
N PHE A 132 -4.18 -10.16 2.84
CA PHE A 132 -4.08 -8.80 2.32
C PHE A 132 -5.04 -7.90 3.07
N VAL A 133 -4.69 -6.62 3.14
CA VAL A 133 -5.57 -5.60 3.71
C VAL A 133 -5.63 -4.38 2.80
N ALA A 134 -6.75 -3.68 2.81
CA ALA A 134 -6.88 -2.41 2.12
C ALA A 134 -7.54 -1.36 3.03
N LEU A 135 -6.94 -0.16 3.07
CA LEU A 135 -7.49 1.02 3.73
C LEU A 135 -8.16 1.90 2.67
N LEU A 136 -9.40 2.28 2.92
CA LEU A 136 -10.22 3.09 2.05
C LEU A 136 -10.65 4.37 2.78
N PRO A 137 -9.84 5.45 2.71
CA PRO A 137 -10.24 6.75 3.25
C PRO A 137 -11.51 7.29 2.56
N GLU A 138 -12.34 7.98 3.33
CA GLU A 138 -13.59 8.60 2.84
C GLU A 138 -14.59 7.61 2.21
N ALA A 139 -14.48 6.31 2.58
CA ALA A 139 -15.41 5.28 2.19
C ALA A 139 -16.32 4.88 3.36
N ASP A 140 -17.62 4.91 3.12
CA ASP A 140 -18.61 4.28 3.97
C ASP A 140 -18.67 2.77 3.74
N LEU A 141 -19.48 2.06 4.52
CA LEU A 141 -19.57 0.61 4.45
C LEU A 141 -20.06 0.10 3.08
N ASP A 142 -20.97 0.82 2.43
CA ASP A 142 -21.52 0.43 1.13
C ASP A 142 -20.48 0.58 0.00
N LYS A 143 -19.72 1.68 0.01
CA LYS A 143 -18.61 1.89 -0.94
C LYS A 143 -17.50 0.86 -0.75
N ALA A 144 -17.20 0.52 0.51
CA ALA A 144 -16.19 -0.48 0.85
C ALA A 144 -16.63 -1.88 0.41
N GLU A 145 -17.86 -2.27 0.66
CA GLU A 145 -18.44 -3.54 0.17
C GLU A 145 -18.40 -3.61 -1.36
N ALA A 146 -18.78 -2.54 -2.05
CA ALA A 146 -18.72 -2.49 -3.51
C ALA A 146 -17.28 -2.63 -4.04
N ALA A 147 -16.29 -2.06 -3.36
CA ALA A 147 -14.89 -2.25 -3.70
C ALA A 147 -14.43 -3.70 -3.48
N ALA A 148 -14.79 -4.29 -2.34
CA ALA A 148 -14.49 -5.68 -2.01
C ALA A 148 -15.12 -6.66 -3.03
N GLU A 149 -16.38 -6.46 -3.42
CA GLU A 149 -17.05 -7.29 -4.42
C GLU A 149 -16.42 -7.17 -5.81
N ARG A 150 -15.94 -6.00 -6.20
CA ARG A 150 -15.18 -5.85 -7.46
C ARG A 150 -13.88 -6.68 -7.42
N ILE A 151 -13.13 -6.59 -6.31
CA ILE A 151 -11.88 -7.36 -6.14
C ILE A 151 -12.18 -8.85 -6.17
N ARG A 152 -13.10 -9.32 -5.34
CA ARG A 152 -13.53 -10.72 -5.28
C ARG A 152 -13.94 -11.26 -6.66
N SER A 153 -14.80 -10.52 -7.33
CA SER A 153 -15.37 -10.90 -8.63
C SER A 153 -14.32 -10.92 -9.74
N LEU A 154 -13.37 -9.97 -9.71
CA LEU A 154 -12.26 -9.94 -10.66
C LEU A 154 -11.32 -11.12 -10.42
N PHE A 155 -10.88 -11.34 -9.18
CA PHE A 155 -9.96 -12.42 -8.83
C PHE A 155 -10.55 -13.81 -9.13
N ALA A 156 -11.83 -14.04 -8.83
CA ALA A 156 -12.51 -15.32 -9.12
C ALA A 156 -12.59 -15.66 -10.63
N ARG A 157 -12.36 -14.69 -11.53
CA ARG A 157 -12.32 -14.88 -12.99
C ARG A 157 -10.92 -14.91 -13.58
N CYS A 158 -9.89 -14.65 -12.75
CA CYS A 158 -8.51 -14.73 -13.23
C CYS A 158 -8.09 -16.17 -13.40
N ALA A 159 -7.71 -16.52 -14.63
CA ALA A 159 -7.12 -17.80 -14.96
C ALA A 159 -5.67 -17.86 -14.46
N ILE A 160 -5.33 -18.88 -13.71
CA ILE A 160 -3.97 -19.21 -13.29
C ILE A 160 -3.57 -20.47 -14.04
N MET A 161 -2.40 -20.46 -14.65
CA MET A 161 -1.88 -21.60 -15.43
C MET A 161 -0.75 -22.29 -14.65
N PRO A 162 -1.05 -23.16 -13.67
CA PRO A 162 -0.02 -23.79 -12.84
C PRO A 162 0.80 -24.84 -13.60
N ALA A 163 0.27 -25.36 -14.70
CA ALA A 163 0.96 -26.28 -15.62
C ALA A 163 0.45 -26.07 -17.05
N PRO A 164 1.19 -26.52 -18.09
CA PRO A 164 0.72 -26.47 -19.47
C PRO A 164 -0.68 -27.09 -19.61
N ASP A 165 -1.57 -26.38 -20.29
CA ASP A 165 -2.96 -26.80 -20.56
C ASP A 165 -3.84 -27.04 -19.30
N GLN A 166 -3.44 -26.54 -18.13
CA GLN A 166 -4.23 -26.62 -16.91
C GLN A 166 -4.58 -25.24 -16.39
N GLU A 167 -5.81 -24.84 -16.61
CA GLU A 167 -6.37 -23.59 -16.10
C GLU A 167 -7.09 -23.83 -14.78
N VAL A 168 -6.74 -23.06 -13.76
CA VAL A 168 -7.34 -23.11 -12.42
C VAL A 168 -7.74 -21.70 -12.00
N THR A 169 -8.84 -21.55 -11.29
CA THR A 169 -9.23 -20.31 -10.66
C THR A 169 -9.11 -20.39 -9.15
N CYS A 170 -8.74 -19.29 -8.52
CA CYS A 170 -8.72 -19.12 -7.07
C CYS A 170 -9.76 -18.09 -6.66
N THR A 171 -10.21 -18.16 -5.41
CA THR A 171 -11.15 -17.21 -4.84
C THR A 171 -10.60 -16.61 -3.56
N ALA A 172 -11.21 -15.53 -3.10
CA ALA A 172 -10.87 -14.90 -1.84
C ALA A 172 -12.12 -14.65 -0.99
N SER A 173 -11.95 -14.80 0.31
CA SER A 173 -12.92 -14.41 1.33
C SER A 173 -12.54 -13.05 1.88
N ILE A 174 -13.50 -12.14 2.00
CA ILE A 174 -13.25 -10.74 2.34
C ILE A 174 -14.17 -10.28 3.46
N GLY A 175 -13.59 -9.72 4.51
CA GLY A 175 -14.30 -9.02 5.58
C GLY A 175 -14.19 -7.52 5.40
N VAL A 176 -15.28 -6.80 5.63
CA VAL A 176 -15.37 -5.36 5.45
C VAL A 176 -15.98 -4.70 6.66
N THR A 177 -15.39 -3.61 7.13
CA THR A 177 -15.95 -2.79 8.21
C THR A 177 -15.53 -1.33 8.09
N THR A 178 -16.11 -0.45 8.91
CA THR A 178 -15.74 0.97 9.00
C THR A 178 -15.29 1.33 10.40
N PHE A 179 -14.36 2.28 10.47
CA PHE A 179 -13.80 2.81 11.71
C PHE A 179 -14.85 3.52 12.57
N VAL A 180 -14.71 3.38 13.89
CA VAL A 180 -15.48 4.13 14.90
C VAL A 180 -14.51 4.93 15.74
N ALA A 181 -14.82 6.22 15.96
CA ALA A 181 -14.00 7.09 16.79
C ALA A 181 -13.77 6.49 18.18
N GLY A 182 -12.53 6.55 18.65
CA GLY A 182 -12.11 6.03 19.96
C GLY A 182 -11.80 4.52 19.99
N GLU A 183 -12.02 3.75 18.91
CA GLU A 183 -11.60 2.35 18.90
C GLU A 183 -10.10 2.18 18.68
N SER A 184 -9.53 1.08 19.20
CA SER A 184 -8.12 0.78 18.98
C SER A 184 -7.86 0.23 17.57
N PRO A 185 -6.65 0.43 17.00
CA PRO A 185 -6.27 -0.20 15.74
C PRO A 185 -6.46 -1.72 15.73
N ARG A 186 -6.22 -2.37 16.88
CA ARG A 186 -6.39 -3.81 17.05
C ARG A 186 -7.85 -4.24 16.91
N ASP A 187 -8.77 -3.51 17.54
CA ASP A 187 -10.21 -3.84 17.52
C ASP A 187 -10.79 -3.61 16.13
N PHE A 188 -10.36 -2.54 15.46
CA PHE A 188 -10.76 -2.25 14.08
C PHE A 188 -10.33 -3.37 13.11
N VAL A 189 -9.08 -3.82 13.20
CA VAL A 189 -8.57 -4.94 12.36
C VAL A 189 -9.27 -6.25 12.73
N ALA A 190 -9.40 -6.58 14.02
CA ALA A 190 -10.05 -7.81 14.47
C ALA A 190 -11.51 -7.90 14.00
N ARG A 191 -12.22 -6.76 13.94
CA ARG A 191 -13.59 -6.71 13.43
C ARG A 191 -13.66 -7.00 11.93
N ALA A 192 -12.77 -6.44 11.12
CA ALA A 192 -12.71 -6.77 9.69
C ALA A 192 -12.32 -8.26 9.48
N ASP A 193 -11.34 -8.76 10.23
CA ASP A 193 -10.91 -10.16 10.19
C ASP A 193 -12.03 -11.13 10.56
N SER A 194 -12.88 -10.79 11.54
CA SER A 194 -14.06 -11.60 11.87
C SER A 194 -15.00 -11.80 10.69
N GLY A 195 -15.10 -10.79 9.79
CA GLY A 195 -15.83 -10.88 8.54
C GLY A 195 -15.21 -11.88 7.57
N THR A 196 -13.88 -11.86 7.44
CA THR A 196 -13.14 -12.83 6.60
C THR A 196 -13.32 -14.25 7.11
N TYR A 197 -13.23 -14.45 8.41
CA TYR A 197 -13.48 -15.74 9.04
C TYR A 197 -14.92 -16.24 8.78
N GLU A 198 -15.91 -15.38 8.91
CA GLU A 198 -17.32 -15.74 8.65
C GLU A 198 -17.54 -16.01 7.15
N ALA A 199 -16.89 -15.28 6.25
CA ALA A 199 -16.91 -15.57 4.81
C ALA A 199 -16.41 -16.98 4.51
N LYS A 200 -15.29 -17.38 5.13
CA LYS A 200 -14.76 -18.75 5.01
C LYS A 200 -15.70 -19.82 5.53
N ARG A 201 -16.35 -19.56 6.67
CA ARG A 201 -17.36 -20.51 7.27
C ARG A 201 -18.60 -20.68 6.42
N GLN A 202 -19.09 -19.62 5.80
CA GLN A 202 -20.29 -19.65 4.97
C GLN A 202 -20.09 -20.21 3.57
N GLY A 203 -18.91 -20.74 3.24
CA GLY A 203 -18.63 -21.40 1.96
C GLY A 203 -17.67 -20.64 1.05
N LYS A 204 -16.96 -19.64 1.61
CA LYS A 204 -15.87 -18.91 0.91
C LYS A 204 -16.37 -18.06 -0.27
N ASN A 205 -15.44 -17.45 -1.03
CA ASN A 205 -15.72 -16.65 -2.22
C ASN A 205 -16.85 -15.63 -2.03
N ARG A 206 -16.78 -14.84 -0.96
CA ARG A 206 -17.78 -13.84 -0.62
C ARG A 206 -17.22 -12.68 0.18
N VAL A 207 -17.97 -11.62 0.21
CA VAL A 207 -17.75 -10.47 1.09
C VAL A 207 -18.71 -10.59 2.27
N ILE A 208 -18.22 -10.38 3.48
CA ILE A 208 -19.03 -10.24 4.69
C ILE A 208 -18.78 -8.86 5.28
N ARG A 209 -19.84 -8.09 5.40
CA ARG A 209 -19.81 -6.80 6.08
C ARG A 209 -20.09 -6.96 7.56
N ILE A 210 -19.21 -6.41 8.37
CA ILE A 210 -19.42 -6.30 9.81
C ILE A 210 -19.71 -4.83 10.14
N PRO A 211 -20.95 -4.49 10.49
CA PRO A 211 -21.28 -3.12 10.86
C PRO A 211 -20.47 -2.68 12.08
N PRO A 212 -20.09 -1.40 12.17
CA PRO A 212 -19.44 -0.87 13.36
C PRO A 212 -20.38 -1.01 14.57
N PRO A 213 -19.84 -1.12 15.81
CA PRO A 213 -20.66 -1.04 17.00
C PRO A 213 -21.40 0.31 17.04
N PRO A 214 -22.58 0.37 17.67
CA PRO A 214 -23.25 1.64 17.86
C PRO A 214 -22.31 2.61 18.60
N ALA A 215 -22.33 3.88 18.16
CA ALA A 215 -21.51 4.91 18.83
C ALA A 215 -21.85 4.90 20.33
N ALA A 216 -20.83 4.90 21.17
CA ALA A 216 -21.03 5.07 22.60
C ALA A 216 -21.70 6.43 22.83
N ALA A 217 -22.85 6.40 23.51
CA ALA A 217 -23.68 7.58 23.78
C ALA A 217 -23.00 8.52 24.80
#